data_1d22d8fe17734b802898c9a62cf6076d
#
_entry.id   1d22d8fe17734b802898c9a62cf6076d
#
_cell.length_a   1.000
_cell.length_b   1.000
_cell.length_c   1.000
_cell.angle_alpha   90.00
_cell.angle_beta   90.00
_cell.angle_gamma   90.00
#
_symmetry.space_group_name_H-M   'P 1'
#
loop_
_entity.id
_entity.type
_entity.pdbx_description
1 polymer ?
#
loop_
_entity_poly.entity_id
_entity_poly.type
_entity_poly.pdbx_seq_one_letter_code
_entity_poly.pdbx_strand_id
1 'polypeptide(L)'
;MTYAVEFDNVSRLYGDVRAVDGVSIAIKDGEFFSMLGPSGSGKTTCLRLIAGFEQLSGGAISIFGKPASNLPPWERDVNTVFQDYALFPHMSILDNVAYGLMVKGVNKKQRHAMAQEALEKVALGFVHQRKPSQLSGGQRQRVAIARALVNEPRVLLLDEPLGALDLKLREQMQLELKKLQQSLGITFIFVTHDQGEALSMSDRVAVFNNGRIEQVDSP
;
A
#
# COMPACT_ATOMS: atom_id res chain seq x y z
N MET A 1 -0.82 -21.25 9.89
CA MET A 1 -1.21 -19.89 9.41
C MET A 1 0.03 -19.29 8.76
N THR A 2 -0.11 -18.72 7.57
CA THR A 2 1.01 -18.03 6.90
C THR A 2 0.90 -16.54 7.20
N TYR A 3 2.02 -15.92 7.56
CA TYR A 3 2.09 -14.47 7.74
C TYR A 3 2.66 -13.82 6.48
N ALA A 4 2.00 -12.75 6.03
CA ALA A 4 2.47 -11.96 4.90
C ALA A 4 3.64 -11.06 5.30
N VAL A 5 3.54 -10.42 6.47
CA VAL A 5 4.59 -9.55 7.02
C VAL A 5 4.73 -9.80 8.52
N GLU A 6 5.97 -9.91 8.97
CA GLU A 6 6.30 -10.05 10.39
C GLU A 6 7.38 -9.03 10.78
N PHE A 7 7.15 -8.32 11.86
CA PHE A 7 8.13 -7.48 12.55
C PHE A 7 8.55 -8.17 13.84
N ASP A 8 9.84 -8.28 14.05
CA ASP A 8 10.43 -8.77 15.28
C ASP A 8 11.28 -7.65 15.90
N ASN A 9 10.74 -7.01 16.95
CA ASN A 9 11.37 -5.93 17.73
C ASN A 9 11.97 -4.81 16.85
N VAL A 10 11.21 -4.38 15.84
CA VAL A 10 11.65 -3.43 14.82
C VAL A 10 11.76 -2.03 15.40
N SER A 11 12.89 -1.37 15.15
CA SER A 11 13.14 0.02 15.54
C SER A 11 13.70 0.83 14.37
N ARG A 12 13.32 2.12 14.31
CA ARG A 12 13.88 3.11 13.40
C ARG A 12 14.12 4.43 14.12
N LEU A 13 15.38 4.87 14.13
CA LEU A 13 15.83 6.12 14.74
C LEU A 13 16.25 7.10 13.67
N TYR A 14 15.92 8.37 13.85
CA TYR A 14 16.43 9.52 13.10
C TYR A 14 17.10 10.46 14.11
N GLY A 15 18.43 10.35 14.25
CA GLY A 15 19.13 10.99 15.37
C GLY A 15 18.57 10.51 16.71
N ASP A 16 18.08 11.42 17.54
CA ASP A 16 17.50 11.11 18.84
C ASP A 16 16.00 10.74 18.78
N VAL A 17 15.37 10.89 17.61
CA VAL A 17 13.93 10.60 17.45
C VAL A 17 13.71 9.12 17.17
N ARG A 18 12.97 8.44 18.02
CA ARG A 18 12.51 7.05 17.83
C ARG A 18 11.21 7.03 17.05
N ALA A 19 11.30 7.03 15.72
CA ALA A 19 10.12 7.02 14.86
C ALA A 19 9.35 5.68 14.91
N VAL A 20 10.08 4.57 15.13
CA VAL A 20 9.54 3.24 15.45
C VAL A 20 10.39 2.69 16.58
N ASP A 21 9.76 2.18 17.64
CA ASP A 21 10.43 1.79 18.89
C ASP A 21 9.97 0.39 19.34
N GLY A 22 10.73 -0.63 18.96
CA GLY A 22 10.53 -2.01 19.41
C GLY A 22 9.20 -2.64 18.96
N VAL A 23 8.74 -2.34 17.74
CA VAL A 23 7.47 -2.85 17.24
C VAL A 23 7.58 -4.32 16.83
N SER A 24 6.71 -5.16 17.39
CA SER A 24 6.52 -6.56 17.00
C SER A 24 5.08 -6.79 16.57
N ILE A 25 4.89 -7.29 15.35
CA ILE A 25 3.57 -7.56 14.78
C ILE A 25 3.65 -8.63 13.70
N ALA A 26 2.59 -9.44 13.59
CA ALA A 26 2.41 -10.42 12.53
C ALA A 26 1.10 -10.14 11.79
N ILE A 27 1.19 -9.88 10.49
CA ILE A 27 0.06 -9.62 9.58
C ILE A 27 -0.19 -10.89 8.77
N LYS A 28 -1.42 -11.40 8.78
CA LYS A 28 -1.77 -12.66 8.12
C LYS A 28 -1.86 -12.50 6.60
N ASP A 29 -1.62 -13.59 5.88
CA ASP A 29 -1.83 -13.64 4.43
C ASP A 29 -3.32 -13.44 4.09
N GLY A 30 -3.61 -12.56 3.11
CA GLY A 30 -4.96 -12.21 2.69
C GLY A 30 -5.72 -11.27 3.65
N GLU A 31 -5.08 -10.74 4.70
CA GLU A 31 -5.69 -9.84 5.68
C GLU A 31 -5.79 -8.40 5.14
N PHE A 32 -6.89 -7.72 5.46
CA PHE A 32 -6.94 -6.26 5.39
C PHE A 32 -6.54 -5.70 6.75
N PHE A 33 -5.31 -5.23 6.86
CA PHE A 33 -4.71 -4.77 8.10
C PHE A 33 -4.54 -3.25 8.10
N SER A 34 -5.06 -2.55 9.12
CA SER A 34 -4.89 -1.11 9.25
C SER A 34 -3.92 -0.71 10.36
N MET A 35 -3.11 0.29 10.08
CA MET A 35 -2.30 1.04 11.05
C MET A 35 -2.98 2.39 11.30
N LEU A 36 -3.56 2.55 12.49
CA LEU A 36 -4.29 3.74 12.92
C LEU A 36 -3.49 4.53 13.94
N GLY A 37 -3.55 5.85 13.91
CA GLY A 37 -2.96 6.72 14.92
C GLY A 37 -2.74 8.14 14.42
N PRO A 38 -2.35 9.07 15.29
CA PRO A 38 -2.10 10.46 14.93
C PRO A 38 -0.92 10.60 13.96
N SER A 39 -0.81 11.76 13.32
CA SER A 39 0.35 12.11 12.50
C SER A 39 1.63 12.03 13.33
N GLY A 40 2.70 11.49 12.75
CA GLY A 40 3.98 11.31 13.44
C GLY A 40 4.06 10.12 14.41
N SER A 41 3.02 9.27 14.50
CA SER A 41 3.04 8.09 15.39
C SER A 41 3.87 6.90 14.87
N GLY A 42 4.49 6.99 13.68
CA GLY A 42 5.38 5.95 13.15
C GLY A 42 4.77 5.05 12.05
N LYS A 43 3.47 5.17 11.72
CA LYS A 43 2.77 4.33 10.74
C LYS A 43 3.40 4.34 9.35
N THR A 44 3.57 5.52 8.75
CA THR A 44 4.22 5.67 7.43
C THR A 44 5.67 5.18 7.45
N THR A 45 6.37 5.36 8.58
CA THR A 45 7.72 4.80 8.75
C THR A 45 7.69 3.28 8.72
N CYS A 46 6.77 2.63 9.45
CA CYS A 46 6.58 1.17 9.39
C CYS A 46 6.26 0.70 7.96
N LEU A 47 5.38 1.40 7.25
CA LEU A 47 5.04 1.07 5.87
C LEU A 47 6.27 1.19 4.95
N ARG A 48 7.09 2.25 5.10
CA ARG A 48 8.34 2.43 4.35
C ARG A 48 9.39 1.38 4.68
N LEU A 49 9.45 0.91 5.92
CA LEU A 49 10.32 -0.21 6.32
C LEU A 49 9.90 -1.52 5.65
N ILE A 50 8.58 -1.81 5.53
CA ILE A 50 8.06 -2.97 4.77
C ILE A 50 8.41 -2.83 3.29
N ALA A 51 8.22 -1.65 2.71
CA ALA A 51 8.52 -1.37 1.31
C ALA A 51 10.02 -1.39 0.97
N GLY A 52 10.90 -1.27 1.97
CA GLY A 52 12.35 -1.18 1.77
C GLY A 52 12.87 0.20 1.40
N PHE A 53 12.04 1.24 1.54
CA PHE A 53 12.45 2.63 1.34
C PHE A 53 13.20 3.21 2.54
N GLU A 54 13.13 2.54 3.69
CA GLU A 54 13.85 2.88 4.91
C GLU A 54 14.60 1.65 5.42
N GLN A 55 15.70 1.87 6.13
CA GLN A 55 16.49 0.83 6.78
C GLN A 55 16.14 0.73 8.26
N LEU A 56 16.19 -0.48 8.81
CA LEU A 56 16.03 -0.71 10.24
C LEU A 56 17.20 -0.11 11.01
N SER A 57 16.94 0.40 12.21
CA SER A 57 17.97 0.67 13.22
C SER A 57 18.18 -0.54 14.16
N GLY A 58 17.17 -1.44 14.23
CA GLY A 58 17.23 -2.68 15.01
C GLY A 58 16.03 -3.57 14.71
N GLY A 59 16.12 -4.84 15.09
CA GLY A 59 15.10 -5.83 14.83
C GLY A 59 15.20 -6.49 13.46
N ALA A 60 14.13 -7.18 13.05
CA ALA A 60 14.07 -7.86 11.77
C ALA A 60 12.68 -7.76 11.13
N ILE A 61 12.62 -7.78 9.79
CA ILE A 61 11.39 -7.90 9.01
C ILE A 61 11.46 -9.13 8.12
N SER A 62 10.38 -9.92 8.13
CA SER A 62 10.17 -11.02 7.19
C SER A 62 8.94 -10.77 6.34
N ILE A 63 9.00 -11.16 5.07
CA ILE A 63 7.88 -11.14 4.12
C ILE A 63 7.67 -12.58 3.64
N PHE A 64 6.50 -13.16 3.94
CA PHE A 64 6.20 -14.58 3.69
C PHE A 64 7.30 -15.53 4.21
N GLY A 65 7.77 -15.27 5.45
CA GLY A 65 8.81 -16.04 6.12
C GLY A 65 10.22 -15.85 5.57
N LYS A 66 10.42 -15.02 4.54
CA LYS A 66 11.73 -14.71 3.99
C LYS A 66 12.30 -13.45 4.62
N PRO A 67 13.56 -13.44 5.11
CA PRO A 67 14.19 -12.23 5.62
C PRO A 67 14.18 -11.11 4.57
N ALA A 68 13.62 -9.95 4.92
CA ALA A 68 13.47 -8.81 4.01
C ALA A 68 14.22 -7.55 4.47
N SER A 69 14.82 -7.55 5.66
CA SER A 69 15.43 -6.35 6.27
C SER A 69 16.47 -5.68 5.37
N ASN A 70 17.26 -6.46 4.62
CA ASN A 70 18.35 -5.98 3.76
C ASN A 70 18.01 -6.04 2.26
N LEU A 71 16.79 -6.49 1.89
CA LEU A 71 16.38 -6.54 0.49
C LEU A 71 16.02 -5.13 0.00
N PRO A 72 16.47 -4.73 -1.21
CA PRO A 72 16.05 -3.49 -1.82
C PRO A 72 14.55 -3.55 -2.20
N PRO A 73 13.89 -2.41 -2.42
CA PRO A 73 12.43 -2.36 -2.69
C PRO A 73 11.97 -3.23 -3.86
N TRP A 74 12.75 -3.32 -4.92
CA TRP A 74 12.38 -4.08 -6.14
C TRP A 74 12.50 -5.60 -6.02
N GLU A 75 13.12 -6.10 -4.95
CA GLU A 75 13.23 -7.54 -4.65
C GLU A 75 12.17 -8.00 -3.63
N ARG A 76 11.37 -7.07 -3.08
CA ARG A 76 10.31 -7.37 -2.13
C ARG A 76 9.00 -7.64 -2.86
N ASP A 77 8.26 -8.65 -2.40
CA ASP A 77 6.95 -9.01 -2.96
C ASP A 77 5.83 -8.10 -2.43
N VAL A 78 6.08 -6.79 -2.51
CA VAL A 78 5.17 -5.72 -2.08
C VAL A 78 5.14 -4.61 -3.10
N ASN A 79 4.02 -3.90 -3.21
CA ASN A 79 3.94 -2.64 -3.96
C ASN A 79 3.26 -1.56 -3.12
N THR A 80 3.61 -0.31 -3.37
CA THR A 80 3.13 0.84 -2.58
C THR A 80 2.29 1.79 -3.43
N VAL A 81 1.15 2.21 -2.88
CA VAL A 81 0.36 3.35 -3.33
C VAL A 81 0.62 4.50 -2.37
N PHE A 82 1.21 5.59 -2.88
CA PHE A 82 1.57 6.76 -2.10
C PHE A 82 0.37 7.70 -1.92
N GLN A 83 0.42 8.55 -0.91
CA GLN A 83 -0.61 9.52 -0.56
C GLN A 83 -0.95 10.49 -1.70
N ASP A 84 0.04 10.93 -2.48
CA ASP A 84 -0.11 11.80 -3.66
C ASP A 84 -0.31 11.05 -4.97
N TYR A 85 -0.49 9.70 -4.88
CA TYR A 85 -0.60 8.76 -5.98
C TYR A 85 0.64 8.64 -6.88
N ALA A 86 1.55 9.61 -6.88
CA ALA A 86 2.81 9.64 -7.64
C ALA A 86 2.67 9.23 -9.12
N LEU A 87 1.59 9.65 -9.79
CA LEU A 87 1.38 9.39 -11.21
C LEU A 87 2.31 10.27 -12.05
N PHE A 88 2.89 9.70 -13.11
CA PHE A 88 3.72 10.43 -14.06
C PHE A 88 2.85 11.35 -14.95
N PRO A 89 2.94 12.69 -14.79
CA PRO A 89 2.00 13.62 -15.41
C PRO A 89 2.13 13.70 -16.92
N HIS A 90 3.30 13.38 -17.45
CA HIS A 90 3.61 13.40 -18.89
C HIS A 90 3.19 12.13 -19.63
N MET A 91 2.93 11.04 -18.93
CA MET A 91 2.54 9.75 -19.49
C MET A 91 1.01 9.61 -19.62
N SER A 92 0.56 8.77 -20.54
CA SER A 92 -0.83 8.30 -20.56
C SER A 92 -1.14 7.44 -19.34
N ILE A 93 -2.43 7.22 -19.05
CA ILE A 93 -2.85 6.33 -17.96
C ILE A 93 -2.38 4.89 -18.22
N LEU A 94 -2.49 4.43 -19.48
CA LEU A 94 -2.00 3.11 -19.86
C LEU A 94 -0.49 2.96 -19.61
N ASP A 95 0.31 3.97 -20.01
CA ASP A 95 1.76 3.93 -19.81
C ASP A 95 2.14 4.06 -18.34
N ASN A 96 1.39 4.84 -17.53
CA ASN A 96 1.56 4.88 -16.08
C ASN A 96 1.42 3.48 -15.46
N VAL A 97 0.35 2.76 -15.81
CA VAL A 97 0.12 1.41 -15.28
C VAL A 97 1.15 0.43 -15.83
N ALA A 98 1.49 0.52 -17.12
CA ALA A 98 2.48 -0.36 -17.75
C ALA A 98 3.94 -0.11 -17.33
N TYR A 99 4.23 0.96 -16.58
CA TYR A 99 5.61 1.41 -16.31
C TYR A 99 6.45 0.35 -15.59
N GLY A 100 5.91 -0.28 -14.55
CA GLY A 100 6.64 -1.33 -13.81
C GLY A 100 7.01 -2.53 -14.70
N LEU A 101 6.10 -2.92 -15.59
CA LEU A 101 6.35 -3.98 -16.58
C LEU A 101 7.40 -3.56 -17.63
N MET A 102 7.42 -2.27 -18.00
CA MET A 102 8.45 -1.73 -18.89
C MET A 102 9.83 -1.85 -18.26
N VAL A 103 9.98 -1.49 -16.99
CA VAL A 103 11.24 -1.62 -16.23
C VAL A 103 11.69 -3.09 -16.14
N LYS A 104 10.75 -4.02 -16.03
CA LYS A 104 11.00 -5.48 -16.05
C LYS A 104 11.32 -6.03 -17.45
N GLY A 105 11.37 -5.19 -18.50
CA GLY A 105 11.70 -5.60 -19.86
C GLY A 105 10.55 -6.28 -20.64
N VAL A 106 9.32 -6.23 -20.14
CA VAL A 106 8.15 -6.79 -20.85
C VAL A 106 7.89 -6.00 -22.13
N ASN A 107 7.71 -6.70 -23.26
CA ASN A 107 7.49 -6.05 -24.55
C ASN A 107 6.22 -5.19 -24.58
N LYS A 108 6.20 -4.17 -25.46
CA LYS A 108 5.16 -3.13 -25.46
C LYS A 108 3.74 -3.70 -25.62
N LYS A 109 3.53 -4.65 -26.52
CA LYS A 109 2.21 -5.25 -26.77
C LYS A 109 1.67 -5.96 -25.55
N GLN A 110 2.51 -6.77 -24.91
CA GLN A 110 2.14 -7.56 -23.74
C GLN A 110 1.90 -6.65 -22.51
N ARG A 111 2.81 -5.71 -22.21
CA ARG A 111 2.63 -4.82 -21.03
C ARG A 111 1.42 -3.91 -21.16
N HIS A 112 1.05 -3.46 -22.39
CA HIS A 112 -0.15 -2.68 -22.60
C HIS A 112 -1.43 -3.52 -22.43
N ALA A 113 -1.43 -4.79 -22.85
CA ALA A 113 -2.54 -5.70 -22.62
C ALA A 113 -2.76 -5.93 -21.11
N MET A 114 -1.67 -6.23 -20.35
CA MET A 114 -1.73 -6.40 -18.90
C MET A 114 -2.16 -5.12 -18.17
N ALA A 115 -1.68 -3.96 -18.63
CA ALA A 115 -2.09 -2.67 -18.06
C ALA A 115 -3.56 -2.35 -18.32
N GLN A 116 -4.07 -2.68 -19.49
CA GLN A 116 -5.50 -2.54 -19.82
C GLN A 116 -6.36 -3.43 -18.91
N GLU A 117 -5.97 -4.68 -18.74
CA GLU A 117 -6.65 -5.61 -17.83
C GLU A 117 -6.64 -5.11 -16.36
N ALA A 118 -5.50 -4.57 -15.90
CA ALA A 118 -5.40 -3.99 -14.56
C ALA A 118 -6.31 -2.76 -14.39
N LEU A 119 -6.46 -1.92 -15.43
CA LEU A 119 -7.40 -0.79 -15.44
C LEU A 119 -8.87 -1.27 -15.43
N GLU A 120 -9.19 -2.36 -16.08
CA GLU A 120 -10.53 -2.96 -16.07
C GLU A 120 -10.91 -3.47 -14.68
N LYS A 121 -9.96 -4.09 -13.95
CA LYS A 121 -10.15 -4.53 -12.55
C LYS A 121 -10.55 -3.41 -11.59
N VAL A 122 -10.15 -2.16 -11.90
CA VAL A 122 -10.53 -0.96 -11.13
C VAL A 122 -11.61 -0.11 -11.83
N ALA A 123 -12.33 -0.68 -12.81
CA ALA A 123 -13.41 -0.06 -13.59
C ALA A 123 -12.97 1.23 -14.34
N LEU A 124 -11.72 1.29 -14.82
CA LEU A 124 -11.16 2.43 -15.55
C LEU A 124 -10.57 2.08 -16.93
N GLY A 125 -10.98 0.97 -17.53
CA GLY A 125 -10.50 0.58 -18.88
C GLY A 125 -10.71 1.64 -19.96
N PHE A 126 -11.72 2.51 -19.80
CA PHE A 126 -12.09 3.55 -20.77
C PHE A 126 -11.21 4.83 -20.74
N VAL A 127 -10.34 4.99 -19.71
CA VAL A 127 -9.49 6.19 -19.57
C VAL A 127 -8.04 5.99 -20.02
N HIS A 128 -7.71 4.86 -20.60
CA HIS A 128 -6.35 4.42 -20.91
C HIS A 128 -5.51 5.45 -21.71
N GLN A 129 -6.13 6.24 -22.61
CA GLN A 129 -5.45 7.26 -23.41
C GLN A 129 -5.34 8.63 -22.73
N ARG A 130 -6.05 8.84 -21.61
CA ARG A 130 -6.02 10.12 -20.89
C ARG A 130 -4.68 10.32 -20.16
N LYS A 131 -4.44 11.58 -19.73
CA LYS A 131 -3.35 11.94 -18.80
C LYS A 131 -3.90 12.10 -17.38
N PRO A 132 -3.07 12.01 -16.33
CA PRO A 132 -3.49 12.17 -14.94
C PRO A 132 -4.26 13.47 -14.66
N SER A 133 -3.90 14.59 -15.32
CA SER A 133 -4.58 15.88 -15.18
C SER A 133 -6.05 15.88 -15.65
N GLN A 134 -6.45 14.90 -16.43
CA GLN A 134 -7.81 14.75 -16.97
C GLN A 134 -8.71 13.84 -16.11
N LEU A 135 -8.21 13.42 -14.94
CA LEU A 135 -8.90 12.50 -14.04
C LEU A 135 -9.32 13.19 -12.74
N SER A 136 -10.44 12.74 -12.15
CA SER A 136 -10.83 13.08 -10.80
C SER A 136 -9.87 12.47 -9.75
N GLY A 137 -9.93 12.95 -8.50
CA GLY A 137 -9.13 12.41 -7.39
C GLY A 137 -9.28 10.89 -7.23
N GLY A 138 -10.52 10.40 -7.15
CA GLY A 138 -10.80 8.96 -7.03
C GLY A 138 -10.37 8.15 -8.25
N GLN A 139 -10.44 8.73 -9.46
CA GLN A 139 -9.91 8.07 -10.66
C GLN A 139 -8.38 7.97 -10.61
N ARG A 140 -7.66 9.03 -10.20
CA ARG A 140 -6.20 8.97 -10.03
C ARG A 140 -5.79 7.92 -9.01
N GLN A 141 -6.50 7.83 -7.89
CA GLN A 141 -6.27 6.80 -6.88
C GLN A 141 -6.42 5.39 -7.47
N ARG A 142 -7.53 5.10 -8.16
CA ARG A 142 -7.75 3.80 -8.79
C ARG A 142 -6.68 3.47 -9.83
N VAL A 143 -6.20 4.44 -10.59
CA VAL A 143 -5.06 4.25 -11.51
C VAL A 143 -3.79 3.89 -10.75
N ALA A 144 -3.50 4.54 -9.61
CA ALA A 144 -2.33 4.21 -8.79
C ALA A 144 -2.41 2.78 -8.22
N ILE A 145 -3.61 2.34 -7.85
CA ILE A 145 -3.86 0.96 -7.42
C ILE A 145 -3.62 -0.01 -8.60
N ALA A 146 -4.18 0.27 -9.79
CA ALA A 146 -3.96 -0.57 -10.98
C ALA A 146 -2.47 -0.67 -11.34
N ARG A 147 -1.72 0.46 -11.23
CA ARG A 147 -0.25 0.49 -11.43
C ARG A 147 0.50 -0.39 -10.43
N ALA A 148 0.03 -0.46 -9.20
CA ALA A 148 0.62 -1.35 -8.21
C ALA A 148 0.26 -2.82 -8.48
N LEU A 149 -1.00 -3.09 -8.81
CA LEU A 149 -1.53 -4.44 -9.03
C LEU A 149 -1.01 -5.13 -10.29
N VAL A 150 -0.64 -4.38 -11.35
CA VAL A 150 -0.13 -4.95 -12.60
C VAL A 150 1.18 -5.74 -12.41
N ASN A 151 1.89 -5.49 -11.31
CA ASN A 151 3.09 -6.21 -10.93
C ASN A 151 2.81 -7.51 -10.16
N GLU A 152 1.52 -7.82 -9.90
CA GLU A 152 1.04 -9.01 -9.17
C GLU A 152 1.67 -9.16 -7.77
N PRO A 153 1.67 -8.09 -6.93
CA PRO A 153 2.24 -8.17 -5.60
C PRO A 153 1.39 -9.05 -4.70
N ARG A 154 2.00 -9.73 -3.74
CA ARG A 154 1.27 -10.44 -2.68
C ARG A 154 0.83 -9.52 -1.54
N VAL A 155 1.49 -8.37 -1.37
CA VAL A 155 1.12 -7.34 -0.38
C VAL A 155 0.99 -5.99 -1.07
N LEU A 156 -0.14 -5.30 -0.84
CA LEU A 156 -0.35 -3.93 -1.26
C LEU A 156 -0.28 -2.99 -0.06
N LEU A 157 0.65 -2.04 -0.12
CA LEU A 157 0.86 -1.01 0.90
C LEU A 157 0.16 0.28 0.47
N LEU A 158 -0.68 0.84 1.35
CA LEU A 158 -1.52 2.00 1.07
C LEU A 158 -1.23 3.09 2.12
N ASP A 159 -0.54 4.17 1.72
CA ASP A 159 -0.16 5.27 2.61
C ASP A 159 -1.18 6.41 2.53
N GLU A 160 -2.12 6.48 3.46
CA GLU A 160 -3.22 7.48 3.55
C GLU A 160 -3.94 7.74 2.21
N PRO A 161 -4.35 6.69 1.47
CA PRO A 161 -4.79 6.86 0.08
C PRO A 161 -6.11 7.61 -0.08
N LEU A 162 -6.90 7.76 1.00
CA LEU A 162 -8.21 8.41 1.00
C LEU A 162 -8.17 9.86 1.51
N GLY A 163 -7.05 10.32 2.05
CA GLY A 163 -6.93 11.60 2.74
C GLY A 163 -7.24 12.84 1.89
N ALA A 164 -7.04 12.78 0.57
CA ALA A 164 -7.29 13.88 -0.36
C ALA A 164 -8.71 13.91 -0.96
N LEU A 165 -9.61 13.00 -0.54
CA LEU A 165 -10.96 12.86 -1.09
C LEU A 165 -12.00 13.54 -0.21
N ASP A 166 -13.07 14.07 -0.83
CA ASP A 166 -14.27 14.50 -0.11
C ASP A 166 -14.98 13.32 0.57
N LEU A 167 -15.83 13.61 1.56
CA LEU A 167 -16.46 12.58 2.39
C LEU A 167 -17.22 11.52 1.57
N LYS A 168 -18.07 11.96 0.63
CA LYS A 168 -18.90 11.03 -0.16
C LYS A 168 -18.06 10.11 -1.04
N LEU A 169 -17.04 10.66 -1.69
CA LEU A 169 -16.13 9.89 -2.53
C LEU A 169 -15.26 8.95 -1.67
N ARG A 170 -14.87 9.39 -0.47
CA ARG A 170 -14.12 8.59 0.50
C ARG A 170 -14.90 7.34 0.92
N GLU A 171 -16.16 7.50 1.33
CA GLU A 171 -17.04 6.37 1.70
C GLU A 171 -17.23 5.38 0.54
N GLN A 172 -17.41 5.89 -0.67
CA GLN A 172 -17.49 5.03 -1.86
C GLN A 172 -16.18 4.26 -2.08
N MET A 173 -15.04 4.92 -1.97
CA MET A 173 -13.72 4.31 -2.17
C MET A 173 -13.37 3.28 -1.09
N GLN A 174 -13.83 3.45 0.15
CA GLN A 174 -13.68 2.43 1.21
C GLN A 174 -14.36 1.11 0.78
N LEU A 175 -15.61 1.18 0.33
CA LEU A 175 -16.35 0.01 -0.15
C LEU A 175 -15.66 -0.65 -1.35
N GLU A 176 -15.18 0.16 -2.30
CA GLU A 176 -14.49 -0.34 -3.49
C GLU A 176 -13.16 -1.03 -3.12
N LEU A 177 -12.36 -0.44 -2.21
CA LEU A 177 -11.10 -1.02 -1.74
C LEU A 177 -11.32 -2.37 -1.01
N LYS A 178 -12.32 -2.46 -0.13
CA LYS A 178 -12.63 -3.73 0.57
C LYS A 178 -13.07 -4.81 -0.41
N LYS A 179 -13.96 -4.49 -1.36
CA LYS A 179 -14.38 -5.43 -2.42
C LYS A 179 -13.21 -5.87 -3.29
N LEU A 180 -12.33 -4.94 -3.67
CA LEU A 180 -11.15 -5.23 -4.46
C LEU A 180 -10.21 -6.18 -3.73
N GLN A 181 -9.90 -5.90 -2.46
CA GLN A 181 -9.08 -6.76 -1.63
C GLN A 181 -9.65 -8.17 -1.53
N GLN A 182 -10.95 -8.31 -1.27
CA GLN A 182 -11.64 -9.60 -1.19
C GLN A 182 -11.59 -10.37 -2.51
N SER A 183 -11.75 -9.68 -3.65
CA SER A 183 -11.73 -10.30 -4.97
C SER A 183 -10.32 -10.77 -5.39
N LEU A 184 -9.28 -10.09 -4.92
CA LEU A 184 -7.89 -10.41 -5.22
C LEU A 184 -7.29 -11.44 -4.26
N GLY A 185 -7.81 -11.52 -3.02
CA GLY A 185 -7.29 -12.41 -1.99
C GLY A 185 -5.88 -12.10 -1.52
N ILE A 186 -5.34 -10.90 -1.80
CA ILE A 186 -4.00 -10.47 -1.38
C ILE A 186 -4.07 -9.65 -0.09
N THR A 187 -2.93 -9.51 0.58
CA THR A 187 -2.82 -8.74 1.82
C THR A 187 -2.80 -7.25 1.53
N PHE A 188 -3.66 -6.48 2.22
CA PHE A 188 -3.61 -5.01 2.21
C PHE A 188 -3.12 -4.50 3.56
N ILE A 189 -2.13 -3.60 3.54
CA ILE A 189 -1.67 -2.85 4.72
C ILE A 189 -1.99 -1.39 4.48
N PHE A 190 -2.90 -0.85 5.28
CA PHE A 190 -3.53 0.45 5.10
C PHE A 190 -3.15 1.38 6.24
N VAL A 191 -2.54 2.51 5.93
CA VAL A 191 -2.23 3.57 6.90
C VAL A 191 -3.30 4.64 6.86
N THR A 192 -3.84 5.01 8.01
CA THR A 192 -4.81 6.08 8.15
C THR A 192 -4.72 6.74 9.53
N HIS A 193 -5.24 7.97 9.63
CA HIS A 193 -5.52 8.64 10.89
C HIS A 193 -7.03 8.73 11.18
N ASP A 194 -7.87 8.20 10.29
CA ASP A 194 -9.33 8.19 10.40
C ASP A 194 -9.81 6.85 10.98
N GLN A 195 -10.50 6.91 12.14
CA GLN A 195 -11.03 5.72 12.83
C GLN A 195 -12.13 5.03 12.01
N GLY A 196 -12.99 5.82 11.33
CA GLY A 196 -14.05 5.27 10.50
C GLY A 196 -13.52 4.41 9.37
N GLU A 197 -12.45 4.86 8.70
CA GLU A 197 -11.76 4.09 7.66
C GLU A 197 -11.20 2.77 8.22
N ALA A 198 -10.44 2.86 9.32
CA ALA A 198 -9.82 1.69 9.92
C ALA A 198 -10.86 0.64 10.35
N LEU A 199 -11.92 1.06 11.06
CA LEU A 199 -12.93 0.14 11.60
C LEU A 199 -13.86 -0.45 10.52
N SER A 200 -14.15 0.30 9.44
CA SER A 200 -15.08 -0.16 8.39
C SER A 200 -14.47 -1.17 7.42
N MET A 201 -13.16 -1.14 7.20
CA MET A 201 -12.51 -1.95 6.17
C MET A 201 -11.68 -3.11 6.70
N SER A 202 -11.17 -3.02 7.93
CA SER A 202 -10.10 -3.89 8.40
C SER A 202 -10.62 -5.19 9.02
N ASP A 203 -9.83 -6.24 8.91
CA ASP A 203 -9.99 -7.46 9.67
C ASP A 203 -9.30 -7.33 11.04
N ARG A 204 -8.20 -6.55 11.11
CA ARG A 204 -7.52 -6.13 12.34
C ARG A 204 -6.95 -4.72 12.20
N VAL A 205 -6.89 -4.03 13.33
CA VAL A 205 -6.35 -2.66 13.44
C VAL A 205 -5.24 -2.64 14.48
N ALA A 206 -4.09 -2.06 14.15
CA ALA A 206 -3.04 -1.70 15.10
C ALA A 206 -3.14 -0.20 15.40
N VAL A 207 -3.29 0.13 16.67
CA VAL A 207 -3.29 1.52 17.15
C VAL A 207 -1.86 1.92 17.49
N PHE A 208 -1.36 2.93 16.78
CA PHE A 208 -0.01 3.47 16.94
C PHE A 208 -0.02 4.76 17.75
N ASN A 209 0.95 4.88 18.66
CA ASN A 209 1.23 6.10 19.40
C ASN A 209 2.74 6.19 19.70
N ASN A 210 3.35 7.35 19.44
CA ASN A 210 4.76 7.62 19.75
C ASN A 210 5.74 6.50 19.30
N GLY A 211 5.57 5.99 18.10
CA GLY A 211 6.45 4.95 17.52
C GLY A 211 6.18 3.54 18.02
N ARG A 212 5.17 3.32 18.85
CA ARG A 212 4.81 2.01 19.44
C ARG A 212 3.40 1.59 19.06
N ILE A 213 3.13 0.30 19.17
CA ILE A 213 1.78 -0.25 19.09
C ILE A 213 1.20 -0.33 20.50
N GLU A 214 0.06 0.34 20.72
CA GLU A 214 -0.69 0.31 21.97
C GLU A 214 -1.61 -0.91 22.03
N GLN A 215 -2.25 -1.24 20.92
CA GLN A 215 -3.19 -2.35 20.82
C GLN A 215 -3.27 -2.88 19.39
N VAL A 216 -3.52 -4.17 19.24
CA VAL A 216 -3.89 -4.81 17.97
C VAL A 216 -5.08 -5.72 18.22
N ASP A 217 -6.21 -5.44 17.53
CA ASP A 217 -7.42 -6.25 17.67
C ASP A 217 -8.29 -6.15 16.41
N SER A 218 -9.36 -6.96 16.35
CA SER A 218 -10.46 -6.77 15.38
C SER A 218 -11.26 -5.51 15.72
N PRO A 219 -11.93 -4.87 14.73
CA PRO A 219 -12.86 -3.77 14.94
C PRO A 219 -13.98 -4.06 15.91
#